data_1f89e4b8b2731cfefed0dabe269776a3
#
_entry.id   1f89e4b8b2731cfefed0dabe269776a3
#
_cell.length_a   1.000
_cell.length_b   1.000
_cell.length_c   1.000
_cell.angle_alpha   90.00
_cell.angle_beta   90.00
_cell.angle_gamma   90.00
#
_symmetry.space_group_name_H-M   'P 1'
#
loop_
_entity.id
_entity.type
_entity.pdbx_description
1 polymer ?
#
loop_
_entity_poly.entity_id
_entity_poly.type
_entity_poly.pdbx_seq_one_letter_code
_entity_poly.pdbx_strand_id
1 'polypeptide(L)'
;NYQLTQQYYANLSFPIVSIDRHIRDEASYVASDHVQGGTLAADCLLRCGCRHVIQIGGSFEDDAPWNIRHQVFRDIMAKHQVDCFSYEQVRDSHTFHDYRQIVLGLLREHPETDGIFCNDLCAAAVLNAAMSLQLRVPEQLKIIGYDGTFLSEIVTPSITTVWQNTEKIASSAADIIVKMIDDPSFSSYHLTLGVRLIERDSTRCG
;
A
#
# COMPACT_ATOMS: atom_id res chain seq x y z
N ASN A 1 17.20 -4.47 2.25
CA ASN A 1 17.31 -3.78 3.53
C ASN A 1 17.41 -2.28 3.26
N TYR A 2 16.45 -1.49 3.78
CA TYR A 2 16.32 -0.04 3.56
C TYR A 2 17.57 0.72 4.02
N GLN A 3 18.12 0.40 5.18
CA GLN A 3 19.33 1.03 5.73
C GLN A 3 20.56 0.78 4.87
N LEU A 4 20.73 -0.43 4.30
CA LEU A 4 21.84 -0.73 3.39
C LEU A 4 21.72 0.09 2.09
N THR A 5 20.51 0.29 1.60
CA THR A 5 20.25 1.12 0.42
C THR A 5 20.66 2.58 0.70
N GLN A 6 20.28 3.13 1.86
CA GLN A 6 20.69 4.48 2.26
C GLN A 6 22.22 4.62 2.31
N GLN A 7 22.91 3.68 2.97
CA GLN A 7 24.38 3.70 3.07
C GLN A 7 25.08 3.61 1.70
N TYR A 8 24.54 2.76 0.79
CA TYR A 8 25.12 2.61 -0.55
C TYR A 8 25.02 3.90 -1.37
N TYR A 9 23.85 4.57 -1.35
CA TYR A 9 23.61 5.78 -2.13
C TYR A 9 24.13 7.07 -1.49
N ALA A 10 24.46 7.07 -0.20
CA ALA A 10 24.94 8.26 0.52
C ALA A 10 26.21 8.89 -0.06
N ASN A 11 27.07 8.08 -0.69
CA ASN A 11 28.38 8.51 -1.17
C ASN A 11 28.47 8.72 -2.70
N LEU A 12 27.33 8.67 -3.40
CA LEU A 12 27.33 8.87 -4.86
C LEU A 12 27.36 10.35 -5.21
N SER A 13 28.21 10.72 -6.18
CA SER A 13 28.42 12.11 -6.60
C SER A 13 27.58 12.55 -7.81
N PHE A 14 26.76 11.65 -8.37
CA PHE A 14 25.90 11.98 -9.49
C PHE A 14 24.46 12.31 -9.03
N PRO A 15 23.67 13.02 -9.85
CA PRO A 15 22.27 13.32 -9.55
C PRO A 15 21.45 12.07 -9.31
N ILE A 16 20.66 12.07 -8.24
CA ILE A 16 19.75 10.96 -7.88
C ILE A 16 18.39 11.53 -7.55
N VAL A 17 17.35 10.93 -8.14
CA VAL A 17 15.96 11.13 -7.73
C VAL A 17 15.41 9.79 -7.26
N SER A 18 14.97 9.72 -6.02
CA SER A 18 14.34 8.50 -5.50
C SER A 18 12.82 8.53 -5.64
N ILE A 19 12.23 7.36 -5.78
CA ILE A 19 10.78 7.17 -5.85
C ILE A 19 10.35 6.33 -4.66
N ASP A 20 9.41 6.85 -3.88
CA ASP A 20 8.86 6.24 -2.66
C ASP A 20 9.90 5.73 -1.65
N ARG A 21 11.17 6.16 -1.79
CA ARG A 21 12.26 5.79 -0.89
C ARG A 21 13.05 7.03 -0.50
N HIS A 22 13.11 7.32 0.78
CA HIS A 22 13.98 8.36 1.30
C HIS A 22 15.41 7.80 1.38
N ILE A 23 16.34 8.31 0.56
CA ILE A 23 17.72 7.82 0.51
C ILE A 23 18.61 8.67 1.42
N ARG A 24 18.51 10.00 1.31
CA ARG A 24 19.22 11.01 2.10
C ARG A 24 18.51 12.35 1.95
N ASP A 25 18.72 13.26 2.89
CA ASP A 25 18.01 14.56 2.92
C ASP A 25 18.33 15.43 1.69
N GLU A 26 19.54 15.31 1.12
CA GLU A 26 19.97 16.06 -0.05
C GLU A 26 19.52 15.43 -1.38
N ALA A 27 18.97 14.23 -1.37
CA ALA A 27 18.46 13.60 -2.60
C ALA A 27 17.05 14.09 -2.92
N SER A 28 16.80 14.37 -4.19
CA SER A 28 15.45 14.64 -4.64
C SER A 28 14.56 13.40 -4.50
N TYR A 29 13.29 13.61 -4.18
CA TYR A 29 12.36 12.57 -3.83
C TYR A 29 10.98 12.84 -4.40
N VAL A 30 10.38 11.82 -5.01
CA VAL A 30 8.98 11.85 -5.48
C VAL A 30 8.24 10.67 -4.87
N ALA A 31 7.13 10.92 -4.20
CA ALA A 31 6.35 9.89 -3.56
C ALA A 31 4.85 10.11 -3.69
N SER A 32 4.08 9.05 -3.43
CA SER A 32 2.67 9.14 -3.13
C SER A 32 2.41 9.65 -1.72
N ASP A 33 1.26 10.28 -1.51
CA ASP A 33 0.77 10.63 -0.17
C ASP A 33 0.25 9.35 0.53
N HIS A 34 1.16 8.66 1.21
CA HIS A 34 0.84 7.44 1.93
C HIS A 34 0.00 7.67 3.19
N VAL A 35 0.03 8.90 3.77
CA VAL A 35 -0.86 9.29 4.87
C VAL A 35 -2.30 9.35 4.36
N GLN A 36 -2.51 10.05 3.25
CA GLN A 36 -3.81 10.11 2.58
C GLN A 36 -4.28 8.70 2.18
N GLY A 37 -3.36 7.87 1.65
CA GLY A 37 -3.69 6.51 1.21
C GLY A 37 -4.17 5.61 2.33
N GLY A 38 -3.47 5.59 3.47
CA GLY A 38 -3.89 4.85 4.66
C GLY A 38 -5.22 5.35 5.22
N THR A 39 -5.42 6.68 5.22
CA THR A 39 -6.69 7.30 5.64
C THR A 39 -7.86 6.86 4.76
N LEU A 40 -7.72 6.93 3.43
CA LEU A 40 -8.76 6.53 2.49
C LEU A 40 -9.16 5.05 2.63
N ALA A 41 -8.17 4.17 2.84
CA ALA A 41 -8.42 2.75 3.05
C ALA A 41 -9.17 2.51 4.37
N ALA A 42 -8.74 3.15 5.47
CA ALA A 42 -9.39 3.04 6.78
C ALA A 42 -10.85 3.55 6.73
N ASP A 43 -11.07 4.75 6.21
CA ASP A 43 -12.38 5.36 6.11
C ASP A 43 -13.35 4.49 5.28
N CYS A 44 -12.86 3.84 4.23
CA CYS A 44 -13.67 2.95 3.41
C CYS A 44 -14.16 1.74 4.21
N LEU A 45 -13.28 1.01 4.93
CA LEU A 45 -13.71 -0.13 5.76
C LEU A 45 -14.61 0.30 6.93
N LEU A 46 -14.36 1.46 7.53
CA LEU A 46 -15.23 2.02 8.57
C LEU A 46 -16.63 2.32 8.03
N ARG A 47 -16.74 2.95 6.85
CA ARG A 47 -18.05 3.17 6.19
C ARG A 47 -18.78 1.87 5.87
N CYS A 48 -18.03 0.81 5.55
CA CYS A 48 -18.60 -0.53 5.34
C CYS A 48 -19.00 -1.24 6.64
N GLY A 49 -18.74 -0.65 7.80
CA GLY A 49 -19.10 -1.20 9.10
C GLY A 49 -18.20 -2.33 9.59
N CYS A 50 -16.98 -2.49 9.04
CA CYS A 50 -16.04 -3.50 9.46
C CYS A 50 -15.65 -3.33 10.93
N ARG A 51 -15.49 -4.45 11.65
CA ARG A 51 -15.15 -4.50 13.08
C ARG A 51 -13.91 -5.32 13.38
N HIS A 52 -13.57 -6.27 12.52
CA HIS A 52 -12.41 -7.15 12.65
C HIS A 52 -11.63 -7.13 11.34
N VAL A 53 -10.57 -6.34 11.29
CA VAL A 53 -9.82 -6.12 10.07
C VAL A 53 -8.41 -6.70 10.16
N ILE A 54 -7.90 -7.17 9.03
CA ILE A 54 -6.50 -7.56 8.89
C ILE A 54 -5.82 -6.59 7.93
N GLN A 55 -4.68 -6.04 8.33
CA GLN A 55 -3.78 -5.40 7.38
C GLN A 55 -2.58 -6.31 7.08
N ILE A 56 -2.18 -6.39 5.81
CA ILE A 56 -1.03 -7.18 5.37
C ILE A 56 -0.05 -6.23 4.68
N GLY A 57 1.14 -6.08 5.26
CA GLY A 57 2.13 -5.12 4.77
C GLY A 57 3.56 -5.59 5.00
N GLY A 58 4.54 -4.75 4.61
CA GLY A 58 5.95 -4.96 4.91
C GLY A 58 6.25 -4.81 6.41
N SER A 59 7.53 -4.76 6.77
CA SER A 59 7.91 -4.52 8.16
C SER A 59 7.40 -3.17 8.63
N PHE A 60 6.62 -3.17 9.71
CA PHE A 60 6.06 -1.95 10.31
C PHE A 60 7.05 -1.20 11.20
N GLU A 61 8.21 -1.80 11.48
CA GLU A 61 9.29 -1.17 12.27
C GLU A 61 10.25 -0.36 11.40
N ASP A 62 10.26 -0.57 10.07
CA ASP A 62 11.09 0.20 9.15
C ASP A 62 10.48 1.59 8.92
N ASP A 63 11.30 2.65 9.05
CA ASP A 63 10.94 4.04 8.71
C ASP A 63 10.75 4.25 7.19
N ALA A 64 10.40 3.21 6.48
CA ALA A 64 10.17 3.27 5.05
C ALA A 64 8.90 4.06 4.74
N PRO A 65 8.95 5.07 3.84
CA PRO A 65 7.83 5.96 3.57
C PRO A 65 6.53 5.24 3.21
N TRP A 66 6.62 4.11 2.50
CA TRP A 66 5.43 3.32 2.15
C TRP A 66 4.77 2.61 3.35
N ASN A 67 5.48 2.46 4.49
CA ASN A 67 4.90 1.85 5.70
C ASN A 67 3.97 2.82 6.43
N ILE A 68 4.09 4.11 6.19
CA ILE A 68 3.26 5.14 6.83
C ILE A 68 1.76 4.87 6.61
N ARG A 69 1.37 4.34 5.43
CA ARG A 69 -0.03 3.99 5.16
C ARG A 69 -0.58 2.95 6.13
N HIS A 70 0.25 1.99 6.54
CA HIS A 70 -0.12 0.94 7.49
C HIS A 70 -0.20 1.45 8.93
N GLN A 71 0.69 2.38 9.31
CA GLN A 71 0.65 3.03 10.62
C GLN A 71 -0.63 3.88 10.74
N VAL A 72 -0.88 4.75 9.77
CA VAL A 72 -2.08 5.60 9.72
C VAL A 72 -3.35 4.76 9.71
N PHE A 73 -3.41 3.69 8.91
CA PHE A 73 -4.55 2.78 8.88
C PHE A 73 -4.83 2.21 10.28
N ARG A 74 -3.81 1.65 10.94
CA ARG A 74 -3.93 1.06 12.27
C ARG A 74 -4.37 2.09 13.32
N ASP A 75 -3.79 3.30 13.29
CA ASP A 75 -4.11 4.36 14.25
C ASP A 75 -5.57 4.80 14.12
N ILE A 76 -6.09 4.89 12.89
CA ILE A 76 -7.50 5.20 12.62
C ILE A 76 -8.40 4.06 13.12
N MET A 77 -8.06 2.79 12.84
CA MET A 77 -8.83 1.64 13.33
C MET A 77 -8.88 1.62 14.86
N ALA A 78 -7.74 1.83 15.53
CA ALA A 78 -7.67 1.91 16.99
C ALA A 78 -8.54 3.04 17.57
N LYS A 79 -8.49 4.23 16.95
CA LYS A 79 -9.33 5.38 17.35
C LYS A 79 -10.83 5.08 17.26
N HIS A 80 -11.24 4.26 16.30
CA HIS A 80 -12.63 3.85 16.10
C HIS A 80 -12.99 2.53 16.80
N GLN A 81 -12.09 2.00 17.65
CA GLN A 81 -12.29 0.75 18.40
C GLN A 81 -12.57 -0.46 17.49
N VAL A 82 -11.98 -0.47 16.30
CA VAL A 82 -11.98 -1.59 15.38
C VAL A 82 -10.79 -2.48 15.69
N ASP A 83 -11.03 -3.77 15.86
CA ASP A 83 -9.96 -4.75 16.04
C ASP A 83 -9.14 -4.87 14.74
N CYS A 84 -7.83 -4.63 14.83
CA CYS A 84 -6.96 -4.57 13.67
C CYS A 84 -5.73 -5.47 13.87
N PHE A 85 -5.76 -6.66 13.30
CA PHE A 85 -4.61 -7.54 13.25
C PHE A 85 -3.64 -7.10 12.14
N SER A 86 -2.35 -7.00 12.48
CA SER A 86 -1.31 -6.58 11.54
C SER A 86 -0.38 -7.74 11.23
N TYR A 87 -0.37 -8.21 9.98
CA TYR A 87 0.54 -9.24 9.50
C TYR A 87 1.73 -8.62 8.78
N GLU A 88 2.92 -8.78 9.34
CA GLU A 88 4.17 -8.34 8.74
C GLU A 88 4.72 -9.35 7.74
N GLN A 89 5.09 -8.87 6.57
CA GLN A 89 5.77 -9.67 5.56
C GLN A 89 7.28 -9.64 5.80
N VAL A 90 7.85 -10.76 6.14
CA VAL A 90 9.29 -10.90 6.44
C VAL A 90 10.17 -10.85 5.18
N ARG A 91 9.59 -11.00 3.98
CA ARG A 91 10.31 -11.01 2.69
C ARG A 91 9.95 -9.81 1.84
N ASP A 92 10.93 -9.31 1.10
CA ASP A 92 10.78 -8.15 0.19
C ASP A 92 9.91 -8.45 -1.05
N SER A 93 9.65 -9.70 -1.36
CA SER A 93 8.78 -10.09 -2.47
C SER A 93 8.01 -11.36 -2.15
N HIS A 94 6.73 -11.36 -2.49
CA HIS A 94 5.85 -12.52 -2.40
C HIS A 94 5.21 -12.76 -3.76
N THR A 95 5.12 -14.03 -4.14
CA THR A 95 4.33 -14.42 -5.30
C THR A 95 2.84 -14.45 -4.93
N PHE A 96 1.96 -14.46 -5.93
CA PHE A 96 0.53 -14.69 -5.72
C PHE A 96 0.27 -15.96 -4.87
N HIS A 97 1.03 -17.03 -5.11
CA HIS A 97 0.90 -18.27 -4.35
C HIS A 97 1.25 -18.08 -2.88
N ASP A 98 2.34 -17.36 -2.57
CA ASP A 98 2.75 -17.09 -1.19
C ASP A 98 1.67 -16.31 -0.45
N TYR A 99 1.16 -15.23 -1.05
CA TYR A 99 0.06 -14.46 -0.49
C TYR A 99 -1.17 -15.32 -0.22
N ARG A 100 -1.53 -16.18 -1.18
CA ARG A 100 -2.68 -17.07 -1.02
C ARG A 100 -2.53 -18.01 0.18
N GLN A 101 -1.35 -18.59 0.40
CA GLN A 101 -1.10 -19.49 1.55
C GLN A 101 -1.17 -18.70 2.88
N ILE A 102 -0.55 -17.54 2.94
CA ILE A 102 -0.61 -16.64 4.11
C ILE A 102 -2.07 -16.30 4.44
N VAL A 103 -2.83 -15.83 3.47
CA VAL A 103 -4.22 -15.41 3.67
C VAL A 103 -5.11 -16.57 4.09
N LEU A 104 -4.94 -17.77 3.51
CA LEU A 104 -5.68 -18.96 3.94
C LEU A 104 -5.41 -19.32 5.40
N GLY A 105 -4.17 -19.14 5.88
CA GLY A 105 -3.80 -19.30 7.29
C GLY A 105 -4.53 -18.24 8.14
N LEU A 106 -4.35 -16.96 7.80
CA LEU A 106 -4.93 -15.84 8.54
C LEU A 106 -6.46 -15.93 8.68
N LEU A 107 -7.18 -16.22 7.58
CA LEU A 107 -8.65 -16.34 7.62
C LEU A 107 -9.15 -17.57 8.41
N ARG A 108 -8.31 -18.58 8.62
CA ARG A 108 -8.64 -19.70 9.50
C ARG A 108 -8.36 -19.40 10.97
N GLU A 109 -7.31 -18.64 11.24
CA GLU A 109 -6.92 -18.22 12.60
C GLU A 109 -7.83 -17.08 13.11
N HIS A 110 -8.33 -16.24 12.19
CA HIS A 110 -9.21 -15.09 12.47
C HIS A 110 -10.51 -15.19 11.67
N PRO A 111 -11.40 -16.16 11.99
CA PRO A 111 -12.63 -16.40 11.23
C PRO A 111 -13.65 -15.26 11.35
N GLU A 112 -13.51 -14.36 12.32
CA GLU A 112 -14.29 -13.16 12.53
C GLU A 112 -13.96 -12.02 11.56
N THR A 113 -12.89 -12.14 10.77
CA THR A 113 -12.41 -11.08 9.88
C THR A 113 -13.47 -10.69 8.86
N ASP A 114 -13.80 -9.41 8.80
CA ASP A 114 -14.79 -8.80 7.90
C ASP A 114 -14.20 -7.75 6.94
N GLY A 115 -12.91 -7.39 7.11
CA GLY A 115 -12.18 -6.48 6.23
C GLY A 115 -10.70 -6.81 6.10
N ILE A 116 -10.13 -6.64 4.90
CA ILE A 116 -8.69 -6.78 4.66
C ILE A 116 -8.15 -5.60 3.86
N PHE A 117 -7.00 -5.06 4.31
CA PHE A 117 -6.23 -4.04 3.63
C PHE A 117 -4.83 -4.54 3.27
N CYS A 118 -4.45 -4.48 2.00
CA CYS A 118 -3.14 -4.93 1.50
C CYS A 118 -2.84 -4.32 0.11
N ASN A 119 -1.72 -4.70 -0.54
CA ASN A 119 -1.49 -4.33 -1.94
C ASN A 119 -2.39 -5.12 -2.91
N ASP A 120 -2.52 -4.67 -4.17
CA ASP A 120 -3.44 -5.27 -5.15
C ASP A 120 -3.12 -6.74 -5.47
N LEU A 121 -1.85 -7.15 -5.50
CA LEU A 121 -1.48 -8.54 -5.73
C LEU A 121 -1.94 -9.43 -4.58
N CYS A 122 -1.72 -8.98 -3.35
CA CYS A 122 -2.23 -9.64 -2.17
C CYS A 122 -3.77 -9.65 -2.15
N ALA A 123 -4.42 -8.54 -2.50
CA ALA A 123 -5.88 -8.44 -2.55
C ALA A 123 -6.51 -9.44 -3.55
N ALA A 124 -5.88 -9.65 -4.70
CA ALA A 124 -6.29 -10.71 -5.64
C ALA A 124 -6.13 -12.12 -5.03
N ALA A 125 -5.07 -12.33 -4.23
CA ALA A 125 -4.88 -13.59 -3.51
C ALA A 125 -5.89 -13.77 -2.37
N VAL A 126 -6.27 -12.67 -1.67
CA VAL A 126 -7.37 -12.67 -0.68
C VAL A 126 -8.66 -13.11 -1.32
N LEU A 127 -9.01 -12.54 -2.47
CA LEU A 127 -10.23 -12.91 -3.19
C LEU A 127 -10.25 -14.41 -3.54
N ASN A 128 -9.13 -14.95 -4.03
CA ASN A 128 -9.00 -16.37 -4.34
C ASN A 128 -9.11 -17.27 -3.09
N ALA A 129 -8.51 -16.85 -1.97
CA ALA A 129 -8.61 -17.54 -0.69
C ALA A 129 -10.06 -17.53 -0.16
N ALA A 130 -10.73 -16.38 -0.22
CA ALA A 130 -12.13 -16.22 0.17
C ALA A 130 -13.04 -17.18 -0.60
N MET A 131 -12.87 -17.27 -1.93
CA MET A 131 -13.60 -18.25 -2.76
C MET A 131 -13.38 -19.69 -2.29
N SER A 132 -12.13 -20.06 -1.95
CA SER A 132 -11.80 -21.40 -1.47
C SER A 132 -12.43 -21.72 -0.12
N LEU A 133 -12.67 -20.70 0.71
CA LEU A 133 -13.32 -20.78 2.02
C LEU A 133 -14.83 -20.52 1.94
N GLN A 134 -15.38 -20.33 0.74
CA GLN A 134 -16.80 -20.02 0.49
C GLN A 134 -17.29 -18.72 1.19
N LEU A 135 -16.36 -17.78 1.42
CA LEU A 135 -16.69 -16.44 1.93
C LEU A 135 -17.18 -15.56 0.78
N ARG A 136 -18.32 -14.90 0.98
CA ARG A 136 -18.86 -13.96 -0.01
C ARG A 136 -18.20 -12.59 0.12
N VAL A 137 -17.70 -12.07 -1.00
CA VAL A 137 -17.15 -10.73 -1.14
C VAL A 137 -18.14 -9.91 -1.99
N PRO A 138 -18.64 -8.79 -1.50
CA PRO A 138 -18.26 -8.03 -0.28
C PRO A 138 -19.07 -8.38 0.99
N GLU A 139 -20.11 -9.22 0.94
CA GLU A 139 -21.10 -9.33 2.02
C GLU A 139 -20.47 -9.76 3.36
N GLN A 140 -19.58 -10.76 3.34
CA GLN A 140 -18.92 -11.28 4.54
C GLN A 140 -17.51 -10.75 4.72
N LEU A 141 -16.79 -10.46 3.62
CA LEU A 141 -15.42 -9.98 3.65
C LEU A 141 -15.24 -8.81 2.66
N LYS A 142 -14.85 -7.63 3.14
CA LYS A 142 -14.49 -6.49 2.31
C LYS A 142 -13.00 -6.52 2.04
N ILE A 143 -12.60 -6.15 0.81
CA ILE A 143 -11.19 -6.19 0.39
C ILE A 143 -10.82 -4.83 -0.19
N ILE A 144 -9.74 -4.24 0.35
CA ILE A 144 -9.14 -3.03 -0.20
C ILE A 144 -7.71 -3.32 -0.62
N GLY A 145 -7.43 -3.03 -1.89
CA GLY A 145 -6.10 -3.03 -2.47
C GLY A 145 -5.36 -1.70 -2.30
N TYR A 146 -4.12 -1.69 -2.68
CA TYR A 146 -3.27 -0.50 -2.83
C TYR A 146 -2.44 -0.67 -4.08
N ASP A 147 -2.11 0.42 -4.75
CA ASP A 147 -1.33 0.65 -5.97
C ASP A 147 -2.21 1.05 -7.17
N GLY A 148 -3.44 0.57 -7.30
CA GLY A 148 -4.33 0.85 -8.43
C GLY A 148 -3.91 0.14 -9.71
N THR A 149 -3.37 -1.07 -9.58
CA THR A 149 -2.92 -1.87 -10.72
C THR A 149 -4.10 -2.48 -11.48
N PHE A 150 -3.85 -2.93 -12.72
CA PHE A 150 -4.87 -3.61 -13.55
C PHE A 150 -5.46 -4.86 -12.87
N LEU A 151 -4.72 -5.48 -11.94
CA LEU A 151 -5.22 -6.65 -11.20
C LEU A 151 -6.51 -6.33 -10.44
N SER A 152 -6.64 -5.10 -9.90
CA SER A 152 -7.83 -4.69 -9.19
C SER A 152 -9.08 -4.59 -10.07
N GLU A 153 -8.91 -4.49 -11.38
CA GLU A 153 -10.00 -4.37 -12.36
C GLU A 153 -10.43 -5.70 -12.96
N ILE A 154 -9.47 -6.60 -13.23
CA ILE A 154 -9.73 -7.82 -14.01
C ILE A 154 -10.27 -9.00 -13.19
N VAL A 155 -10.17 -8.94 -11.87
CA VAL A 155 -10.73 -9.98 -10.99
C VAL A 155 -12.22 -9.77 -10.74
N THR A 156 -12.92 -10.82 -10.31
CA THR A 156 -14.36 -10.75 -10.02
C THR A 156 -14.63 -11.32 -8.61
N PRO A 157 -15.27 -10.55 -7.72
CA PRO A 157 -15.61 -9.12 -7.85
C PRO A 157 -14.38 -8.23 -8.02
N SER A 158 -14.54 -7.07 -8.71
CA SER A 158 -13.47 -6.10 -8.89
C SER A 158 -13.08 -5.46 -7.55
N ILE A 159 -11.77 -5.18 -7.36
CA ILE A 159 -11.22 -4.77 -6.07
C ILE A 159 -11.18 -3.25 -5.95
N THR A 160 -11.79 -2.72 -4.88
CA THR A 160 -11.58 -1.34 -4.42
C THR A 160 -10.11 -1.15 -4.06
N THR A 161 -9.48 -0.10 -4.59
CA THR A 161 -8.04 0.13 -4.39
C THR A 161 -7.70 1.60 -4.21
N VAL A 162 -6.65 1.87 -3.45
CA VAL A 162 -6.02 3.19 -3.41
C VAL A 162 -5.08 3.30 -4.62
N TRP A 163 -5.47 4.13 -5.57
CA TRP A 163 -4.72 4.36 -6.79
C TRP A 163 -3.61 5.38 -6.61
N GLN A 164 -2.40 5.01 -7.05
CA GLN A 164 -1.24 5.88 -7.14
C GLN A 164 -1.05 6.36 -8.58
N ASN A 165 -0.73 7.65 -8.76
CA ASN A 165 -0.45 8.18 -10.09
C ASN A 165 0.99 7.89 -10.52
N THR A 166 1.27 6.63 -10.86
CA THR A 166 2.61 6.15 -11.22
C THR A 166 3.18 6.87 -12.45
N GLU A 167 2.34 7.25 -13.41
CA GLU A 167 2.76 8.03 -14.59
C GLU A 167 3.26 9.43 -14.16
N LYS A 168 2.52 10.10 -13.26
CA LYS A 168 2.92 11.41 -12.76
C LYS A 168 4.16 11.32 -11.87
N ILE A 169 4.28 10.27 -11.07
CA ILE A 169 5.50 9.99 -10.28
C ILE A 169 6.69 9.86 -11.23
N ALA A 170 6.59 9.00 -12.24
CA ALA A 170 7.67 8.75 -13.19
C ALA A 170 8.04 10.02 -13.98
N SER A 171 7.06 10.74 -14.53
CA SER A 171 7.32 11.97 -15.29
C SER A 171 7.93 13.07 -14.40
N SER A 172 7.46 13.23 -13.16
CA SER A 172 8.02 14.21 -12.23
C SER A 172 9.46 13.86 -11.84
N ALA A 173 9.77 12.58 -11.61
CA ALA A 173 11.13 12.14 -11.32
C ALA A 173 12.08 12.39 -12.52
N ALA A 174 11.60 12.13 -13.74
CA ALA A 174 12.36 12.43 -14.96
C ALA A 174 12.61 13.94 -15.14
N ASP A 175 11.59 14.78 -14.91
CA ASP A 175 11.74 16.24 -15.00
C ASP A 175 12.76 16.78 -13.98
N ILE A 176 12.73 16.23 -12.76
CA ILE A 176 13.66 16.62 -11.69
C ILE A 176 15.10 16.20 -12.05
N ILE A 177 15.31 14.95 -12.50
CA ILE A 177 16.66 14.49 -12.83
C ILE A 177 17.28 15.28 -13.99
N VAL A 178 16.50 15.66 -15.01
CA VAL A 178 16.95 16.50 -16.11
C VAL A 178 17.37 17.88 -15.59
N LYS A 179 16.59 18.52 -14.73
CA LYS A 179 16.93 19.81 -14.12
C LYS A 179 18.23 19.73 -13.31
N MET A 180 18.42 18.64 -12.55
CA MET A 180 19.66 18.43 -11.77
C MET A 180 20.89 18.25 -12.65
N ILE A 181 20.74 17.70 -13.86
CA ILE A 181 21.83 17.56 -14.83
C ILE A 181 22.15 18.90 -15.48
N ASP A 182 21.13 19.67 -15.87
CA ASP A 182 21.28 20.94 -16.58
C ASP A 182 21.76 22.07 -15.66
N ASP A 183 21.40 22.03 -14.39
CA ASP A 183 21.78 23.03 -13.38
C ASP A 183 22.42 22.36 -12.14
N PRO A 184 23.76 22.32 -12.06
CA PRO A 184 24.45 21.77 -10.89
C PRO A 184 24.18 22.49 -9.57
N SER A 185 23.60 23.70 -9.61
CA SER A 185 23.18 24.45 -8.41
C SER A 185 21.78 24.12 -7.95
N PHE A 186 21.03 23.26 -8.68
CA PHE A 186 19.67 22.85 -8.33
C PHE A 186 19.66 22.15 -6.97
N SER A 187 18.92 22.72 -6.04
CA SER A 187 18.74 22.13 -4.70
C SER A 187 17.81 20.91 -4.75
N SER A 188 17.91 20.03 -3.75
CA SER A 188 17.01 18.89 -3.61
C SER A 188 15.54 19.33 -3.63
N TYR A 189 14.69 18.53 -4.26
CA TYR A 189 13.27 18.80 -4.40
C TYR A 189 12.44 17.58 -3.97
N HIS A 190 11.54 17.81 -3.03
CA HIS A 190 10.65 16.77 -2.52
C HIS A 190 9.23 17.02 -3.01
N LEU A 191 8.67 16.05 -3.71
CA LEU A 191 7.33 16.11 -4.26
C LEU A 191 6.48 14.95 -3.73
N THR A 192 5.37 15.29 -3.08
CA THR A 192 4.36 14.33 -2.66
C THR A 192 3.12 14.49 -3.55
N LEU A 193 2.68 13.40 -4.16
CA LEU A 193 1.53 13.36 -5.05
C LEU A 193 0.34 12.71 -4.34
N GLY A 194 -0.81 13.37 -4.40
CA GLY A 194 -2.05 12.85 -3.84
C GLY A 194 -2.47 11.52 -4.50
N VAL A 195 -3.12 10.68 -3.72
CA VAL A 195 -3.72 9.41 -4.13
C VAL A 195 -5.25 9.51 -4.11
N ARG A 196 -5.94 8.53 -4.69
CA ARG A 196 -7.40 8.47 -4.67
C ARG A 196 -7.90 7.06 -4.44
N LEU A 197 -9.03 6.93 -3.75
CA LEU A 197 -9.74 5.66 -3.65
C LEU A 197 -10.56 5.45 -4.93
N ILE A 198 -10.42 4.28 -5.54
CA ILE A 198 -11.28 3.81 -6.64
C ILE A 198 -12.16 2.73 -6.05
N GLU A 199 -13.39 3.12 -5.72
CA GLU A 199 -14.37 2.20 -5.17
C GLU A 199 -14.91 1.26 -6.25
N ARG A 200 -14.94 -0.05 -5.93
CA ARG A 200 -15.41 -1.13 -6.80
C ARG A 200 -16.24 -2.15 -6.01
N ASP A 201 -16.45 -3.32 -6.59
CA ASP A 201 -17.39 -4.31 -6.06
C ASP A 201 -16.98 -4.91 -4.71
N SER A 202 -15.67 -5.03 -4.42
CA SER A 202 -15.17 -5.69 -3.21
C SER A 202 -15.48 -4.97 -1.89
N THR A 203 -16.00 -3.73 -1.94
CA THR A 203 -16.45 -2.96 -0.78
C THR A 203 -17.84 -2.36 -0.97
N ARG A 204 -18.54 -2.68 -2.08
CA ARG A 204 -19.87 -2.14 -2.35
C ARG A 204 -20.85 -2.71 -1.32
N CYS A 205 -21.22 -1.87 -0.33
CA CYS A 205 -22.28 -2.15 0.60
C CYS A 205 -23.60 -1.91 -0.13
N GLY A 206 -24.50 -2.93 -0.16
CA GLY A 206 -25.82 -2.85 -0.78
C GLY A 206 -26.75 -1.85 -0.07
#